data_5e22a9ed9609ab78005bbe92769987c0
#
_entry.id   5e22a9ed9609ab78005bbe92769987c0
#
_cell.length_a   1.000
_cell.length_b   1.000
_cell.length_c   1.000
_cell.angle_alpha   90.00
_cell.angle_beta   90.00
_cell.angle_gamma   90.00
#
_symmetry.space_group_name_H-M   'P 1'
#
loop_
_entity.id
_entity.type
_entity.pdbx_description
1 polymer ?
#
loop_
_entity_poly.entity_id
_entity_poly.type
_entity_poly.pdbx_seq_one_letter_code
_entity_poly.pdbx_strand_id
1 'polypeptide(L)'
;MTNSLRNVALVAHVDHGKTTLVDTLLRSTGAFASHAAVIDRVMDSDDQERERGITILAKAARINYGSTLINIVDTPGHADFGGEVERALALVDGIVLLVDATEGPLPQTRYVLSKALGLGLPVILVINKVDRQDARPEEVLVEVEQLFLDLASSDDQLSFPVISAVAREGRAMIGIGMPAADADLSCLLDTILTTV
;
A
#
# COMPACT_ATOMS: atom_id res chain seq x y z
N MET A 1 -27.96 -5.80 -7.02
CA MET A 1 -26.65 -6.40 -7.24
C MET A 1 -25.88 -6.20 -5.96
N THR A 2 -25.45 -7.28 -5.29
CA THR A 2 -24.61 -7.17 -4.09
C THR A 2 -23.21 -6.73 -4.57
N ASN A 3 -22.82 -5.51 -4.25
CA ASN A 3 -21.43 -5.07 -4.49
C ASN A 3 -20.51 -5.95 -3.64
N SER A 4 -19.49 -6.54 -4.25
CA SER A 4 -18.43 -7.20 -3.50
C SER A 4 -17.68 -6.16 -2.68
N LEU A 5 -17.22 -6.54 -1.49
CA LEU A 5 -16.46 -5.68 -0.60
C LEU A 5 -15.07 -6.26 -0.41
N ARG A 6 -14.06 -5.41 -0.45
CA ARG A 6 -12.66 -5.75 -0.11
C ARG A 6 -12.13 -4.75 0.89
N ASN A 7 -11.60 -5.25 1.99
CA ASN A 7 -10.93 -4.43 3.00
C ASN A 7 -9.43 -4.69 2.91
N VAL A 8 -8.65 -3.68 2.60
CA VAL A 8 -7.21 -3.81 2.35
C VAL A 8 -6.45 -2.83 3.23
N ALA A 9 -5.51 -3.33 4.01
CA ALA A 9 -4.59 -2.45 4.74
C ALA A 9 -3.45 -2.00 3.84
N LEU A 10 -3.17 -0.71 3.85
CA LEU A 10 -1.98 -0.17 3.20
C LEU A 10 -0.88 0.03 4.25
N VAL A 11 0.19 -0.73 4.11
CA VAL A 11 1.30 -0.80 5.06
C VAL A 11 2.57 -0.29 4.40
N ALA A 12 3.24 0.65 5.06
CA ALA A 12 4.51 1.21 4.59
C ALA A 12 5.34 1.73 5.73
N HIS A 13 6.64 1.82 5.55
CA HIS A 13 7.48 2.64 6.40
C HIS A 13 7.20 4.13 6.16
N VAL A 14 7.59 4.98 7.12
CA VAL A 14 7.53 6.44 6.98
C VAL A 14 8.27 6.84 5.69
N ASP A 15 7.75 7.82 4.97
CA ASP A 15 8.29 8.35 3.71
C ASP A 15 8.35 7.39 2.51
N HIS A 16 7.89 6.13 2.60
CA HIS A 16 7.78 5.22 1.45
C HIS A 16 6.68 5.63 0.45
N GLY A 17 5.86 6.64 0.79
CA GLY A 17 4.86 7.24 -0.11
C GLY A 17 3.44 6.70 0.09
N LYS A 18 3.12 6.17 1.28
CA LYS A 18 1.81 5.63 1.62
C LYS A 18 0.68 6.64 1.42
N THR A 19 0.76 7.81 2.07
CA THR A 19 -0.24 8.88 1.96
C THR A 19 -0.36 9.37 0.51
N THR A 20 0.76 9.51 -0.21
CA THR A 20 0.77 9.89 -1.63
C THR A 20 0.02 8.89 -2.49
N LEU A 21 0.22 7.59 -2.28
CA LEU A 21 -0.48 6.55 -3.03
C LEU A 21 -1.99 6.58 -2.77
N VAL A 22 -2.41 6.71 -1.50
CA VAL A 22 -3.84 6.80 -1.13
C VAL A 22 -4.48 8.03 -1.77
N ASP A 23 -3.87 9.20 -1.64
CA ASP A 23 -4.39 10.44 -2.22
C ASP A 23 -4.55 10.33 -3.74
N THR A 24 -3.55 9.73 -4.41
CA THR A 24 -3.59 9.55 -5.86
C THR A 24 -4.66 8.54 -6.28
N LEU A 25 -4.82 7.43 -5.55
CA LEU A 25 -5.90 6.47 -5.77
C LEU A 25 -7.27 7.10 -5.60
N LEU A 26 -7.48 7.91 -4.57
CA LEU A 26 -8.74 8.60 -4.34
C LEU A 26 -9.05 9.63 -5.44
N ARG A 27 -8.02 10.33 -5.93
CA ARG A 27 -8.17 11.29 -7.06
C ARG A 27 -8.50 10.57 -8.37
N SER A 28 -7.79 9.50 -8.70
CA SER A 28 -7.96 8.78 -9.97
C SER A 28 -9.32 8.08 -10.07
N THR A 29 -9.89 7.65 -8.94
CA THR A 29 -11.17 6.95 -8.89
C THR A 29 -12.38 7.88 -8.69
N GLY A 30 -12.16 9.21 -8.62
CA GLY A 30 -13.22 10.18 -8.44
C GLY A 30 -13.92 10.11 -7.07
N ALA A 31 -13.28 9.50 -6.08
CA ALA A 31 -13.82 9.37 -4.72
C ALA A 31 -13.97 10.72 -3.99
N PHE A 32 -13.36 11.78 -4.53
CA PHE A 32 -13.59 13.16 -4.08
C PHE A 32 -14.84 13.73 -4.73
N ALA A 33 -15.78 14.24 -3.94
CA ALA A 33 -16.89 15.05 -4.44
C ALA A 33 -16.32 16.27 -5.19
N SER A 34 -16.88 16.57 -6.35
CA SER A 34 -16.42 17.59 -7.31
C SER A 34 -16.33 19.04 -6.81
N HIS A 35 -16.58 19.30 -5.53
CA HIS A 35 -16.61 20.62 -4.90
C HIS A 35 -15.76 20.77 -3.63
N ALA A 36 -15.03 19.73 -3.18
CA ALA A 36 -14.08 19.91 -2.09
C ALA A 36 -12.77 20.49 -2.66
N ALA A 37 -12.30 21.59 -2.11
CA ALA A 37 -10.95 22.07 -2.37
C ALA A 37 -9.99 20.92 -2.13
N VAL A 38 -9.15 20.61 -3.13
CA VAL A 38 -8.17 19.51 -3.05
C VAL A 38 -7.21 19.86 -1.91
N ILE A 39 -7.45 19.29 -0.75
CA ILE A 39 -6.52 19.38 0.38
C ILE A 39 -5.50 18.30 0.15
N ASP A 40 -4.24 18.66 -0.03
CA ASP A 40 -3.15 17.70 -0.03
C ASP A 40 -3.15 16.92 1.31
N ARG A 41 -2.87 15.62 1.26
CA ARG A 41 -2.91 14.72 2.41
C ARG A 41 -4.30 14.59 3.07
N VAL A 42 -5.27 14.19 2.27
CA VAL A 42 -6.66 14.03 2.73
C VAL A 42 -6.80 13.07 3.91
N MET A 43 -5.92 12.06 3.99
CA MET A 43 -5.91 11.10 5.08
C MET A 43 -5.25 11.64 6.35
N ASP A 44 -4.35 12.63 6.25
CA ASP A 44 -3.70 13.27 7.39
C ASP A 44 -4.50 14.50 7.83
N SER A 45 -5.65 14.28 8.48
CA SER A 45 -6.59 15.34 8.87
C SER A 45 -6.31 15.97 10.25
N ASP A 46 -5.45 15.35 11.05
CA ASP A 46 -5.02 15.87 12.36
C ASP A 46 -3.87 16.88 12.16
N ASP A 47 -3.89 17.98 12.92
CA ASP A 47 -2.85 18.99 12.84
C ASP A 47 -1.46 18.43 13.18
N GLN A 48 -1.38 17.46 14.09
CA GLN A 48 -0.12 16.79 14.45
C GLN A 48 0.39 15.89 13.33
N GLU A 49 -0.49 15.21 12.60
CA GLU A 49 -0.15 14.41 11.43
C GLU A 49 0.40 15.28 10.30
N ARG A 50 -0.25 16.43 10.05
CA ARG A 50 0.20 17.40 9.03
C ARG A 50 1.54 18.03 9.36
N GLU A 51 1.75 18.41 10.62
CA GLU A 51 2.99 19.05 11.07
C GLU A 51 4.18 18.07 11.00
N ARG A 52 3.96 16.82 11.39
CA ARG A 52 5.01 15.78 11.43
C ARG A 52 5.16 15.00 10.14
N GLY A 53 4.16 15.06 9.24
CA GLY A 53 4.14 14.31 7.98
C GLY A 53 3.95 12.81 8.15
N ILE A 54 3.37 12.34 9.28
CA ILE A 54 3.17 10.93 9.61
C ILE A 54 1.70 10.65 9.92
N THR A 55 1.21 9.47 9.56
CA THR A 55 -0.11 8.97 9.98
C THR A 55 -0.01 8.45 11.42
N ILE A 56 -0.87 8.94 12.30
CA ILE A 56 -0.93 8.54 13.72
C ILE A 56 -2.09 7.55 13.95
N LEU A 57 -3.26 7.83 13.37
CA LEU A 57 -4.45 7.01 13.52
C LEU A 57 -4.79 6.26 12.23
N ALA A 58 -5.17 5.00 12.35
CA ALA A 58 -5.69 4.23 11.22
C ALA A 58 -6.98 4.88 10.70
N LYS A 59 -7.02 5.18 9.42
CA LYS A 59 -8.15 5.79 8.73
C LYS A 59 -8.59 4.90 7.58
N ALA A 60 -9.87 4.98 7.22
CA ALA A 60 -10.41 4.22 6.10
C ALA A 60 -10.85 5.17 4.98
N ALA A 61 -10.35 4.91 3.80
CA ALA A 61 -10.83 5.52 2.57
C ALA A 61 -11.62 4.51 1.75
N ARG A 62 -12.64 4.98 1.03
CA ARG A 62 -13.54 4.15 0.26
C ARG A 62 -13.42 4.46 -1.23
N ILE A 63 -13.16 3.44 -2.02
CA ILE A 63 -13.04 3.52 -3.47
C ILE A 63 -14.11 2.64 -4.11
N ASN A 64 -14.87 3.20 -5.06
CA ASN A 64 -15.74 2.43 -5.94
C ASN A 64 -14.96 2.08 -7.21
N TYR A 65 -14.71 0.80 -7.45
CA TYR A 65 -14.02 0.33 -8.64
C TYR A 65 -14.85 -0.75 -9.33
N GLY A 66 -15.42 -0.41 -10.48
CA GLY A 66 -16.39 -1.26 -11.18
C GLY A 66 -17.62 -1.56 -10.29
N SER A 67 -17.89 -2.84 -10.02
CA SER A 67 -18.97 -3.30 -9.13
C SER A 67 -18.48 -3.61 -7.72
N THR A 68 -17.23 -3.32 -7.40
CA THR A 68 -16.62 -3.64 -6.10
C THR A 68 -16.35 -2.36 -5.30
N LEU A 69 -16.58 -2.46 -4.00
CA LEU A 69 -16.23 -1.45 -3.03
C LEU A 69 -14.92 -1.86 -2.34
N ILE A 70 -13.90 -1.04 -2.48
CA ILE A 70 -12.60 -1.26 -1.83
C ILE A 70 -12.47 -0.26 -0.68
N ASN A 71 -12.37 -0.76 0.55
CA ASN A 71 -11.99 0.03 1.70
C ASN A 71 -10.48 -0.07 1.88
N ILE A 72 -9.78 1.05 1.78
CA ILE A 72 -8.35 1.14 2.09
C ILE A 72 -8.23 1.62 3.53
N VAL A 73 -7.64 0.79 4.37
CA VAL A 73 -7.31 1.12 5.75
C VAL A 73 -5.86 1.62 5.76
N ASP A 74 -5.69 2.91 5.97
CA ASP A 74 -4.37 3.51 6.11
C ASP A 74 -3.84 3.23 7.52
N THR A 75 -2.69 2.56 7.62
CA THR A 75 -2.08 2.18 8.89
C THR A 75 -0.93 3.11 9.26
N PRO A 76 -0.74 3.41 10.56
CA PRO A 76 0.45 4.13 11.00
C PRO A 76 1.73 3.44 10.54
N GLY A 77 2.69 4.24 10.03
CA GLY A 77 3.99 3.74 9.56
C GLY A 77 5.08 3.73 10.64
N HIS A 78 4.78 4.12 11.89
CA HIS A 78 5.78 4.25 12.95
C HIS A 78 5.71 3.10 13.97
N ALA A 79 6.88 2.64 14.46
CA ALA A 79 6.98 1.50 15.39
C ALA A 79 6.19 1.67 16.69
N ASP A 80 6.02 2.91 17.17
CA ASP A 80 5.31 3.23 18.40
C ASP A 80 3.81 2.91 18.34
N PHE A 81 3.27 2.71 17.13
CA PHE A 81 1.85 2.42 16.89
C PHE A 81 1.57 0.94 16.56
N GLY A 82 2.41 0.01 17.02
CA GLY A 82 2.25 -1.43 16.74
C GLY A 82 0.88 -1.99 17.08
N GLY A 83 0.24 -1.52 18.15
CA GLY A 83 -1.12 -1.93 18.53
C GLY A 83 -2.20 -1.47 17.53
N GLU A 84 -2.04 -0.31 16.90
CA GLU A 84 -2.94 0.17 15.84
C GLU A 84 -2.78 -0.66 14.56
N VAL A 85 -1.55 -1.03 14.22
CA VAL A 85 -1.26 -1.92 13.09
C VAL A 85 -1.93 -3.29 13.28
N GLU A 86 -1.78 -3.92 14.45
CA GLU A 86 -2.40 -5.22 14.73
C GLU A 86 -3.94 -5.16 14.66
N ARG A 87 -4.55 -4.11 15.18
CA ARG A 87 -6.01 -3.90 15.09
C ARG A 87 -6.46 -3.72 13.64
N ALA A 88 -5.71 -2.94 12.85
CA ALA A 88 -6.03 -2.73 11.44
C ALA A 88 -5.93 -4.05 10.65
N LEU A 89 -4.88 -4.84 10.87
CA LEU A 89 -4.68 -6.13 10.22
C LEU A 89 -5.77 -7.16 10.55
N ALA A 90 -6.34 -7.11 11.75
CA ALA A 90 -7.43 -8.01 12.16
C ALA A 90 -8.77 -7.70 11.46
N LEU A 91 -8.91 -6.57 10.78
CA LEU A 91 -10.15 -6.10 10.16
C LEU A 91 -10.11 -6.12 8.63
N VAL A 92 -9.01 -6.58 8.02
CA VAL A 92 -8.83 -6.56 6.57
C VAL A 92 -8.74 -7.95 5.97
N ASP A 93 -9.00 -8.03 4.68
CA ASP A 93 -8.99 -9.27 3.90
C ASP A 93 -7.62 -9.53 3.23
N GLY A 94 -6.77 -8.49 3.17
CA GLY A 94 -5.41 -8.58 2.62
C GLY A 94 -4.63 -7.29 2.85
N ILE A 95 -3.35 -7.27 2.46
CA ILE A 95 -2.48 -6.11 2.60
C ILE A 95 -1.81 -5.71 1.29
N VAL A 96 -1.60 -4.40 1.12
CA VAL A 96 -0.68 -3.83 0.16
C VAL A 96 0.55 -3.35 0.93
N LEU A 97 1.67 -4.03 0.72
CA LEU A 97 2.97 -3.70 1.31
C LEU A 97 3.72 -2.75 0.38
N LEU A 98 3.90 -1.51 0.79
CA LEU A 98 4.59 -0.48 0.02
C LEU A 98 6.04 -0.34 0.48
N VAL A 99 6.98 -0.51 -0.43
CA VAL A 99 8.42 -0.39 -0.19
C VAL A 99 9.03 0.62 -1.13
N ASP A 100 9.93 1.48 -0.63
CA ASP A 100 10.68 2.42 -1.45
C ASP A 100 11.75 1.69 -2.26
N ALA A 101 11.83 1.98 -3.57
CA ALA A 101 12.79 1.37 -4.49
C ALA A 101 14.26 1.68 -4.18
N THR A 102 14.53 2.68 -3.33
CA THR A 102 15.88 3.08 -2.93
C THR A 102 16.29 2.44 -1.61
N GLU A 103 15.39 2.53 -0.60
CA GLU A 103 15.68 2.11 0.77
C GLU A 103 15.50 0.62 0.99
N GLY A 104 14.53 0.01 0.29
CA GLY A 104 14.17 -1.39 0.50
C GLY A 104 13.35 -1.62 1.77
N PRO A 105 13.21 -2.89 2.21
CA PRO A 105 12.46 -3.24 3.40
C PRO A 105 13.22 -2.83 4.68
N LEU A 106 12.55 -2.11 5.57
CA LEU A 106 13.10 -1.63 6.83
C LEU A 106 12.61 -2.52 8.01
N PRO A 107 13.17 -2.41 9.23
CA PRO A 107 12.81 -3.27 10.35
C PRO A 107 11.32 -3.32 10.68
N GLN A 108 10.60 -2.21 10.47
CA GLN A 108 9.15 -2.15 10.65
C GLN A 108 8.39 -2.95 9.60
N THR A 109 8.89 -3.00 8.38
CA THR A 109 8.35 -3.85 7.31
C THR A 109 8.35 -5.31 7.75
N ARG A 110 9.45 -5.78 8.37
CA ARG A 110 9.56 -7.13 8.92
C ARG A 110 8.50 -7.41 9.99
N TYR A 111 8.30 -6.48 10.92
CA TYR A 111 7.31 -6.62 11.99
C TYR A 111 5.90 -6.78 11.43
N VAL A 112 5.48 -5.86 10.56
CA VAL A 112 4.12 -5.87 10.01
C VAL A 112 3.89 -7.08 9.10
N LEU A 113 4.87 -7.44 8.27
CA LEU A 113 4.80 -8.62 7.40
C LEU A 113 4.66 -9.90 8.23
N SER A 114 5.44 -10.05 9.31
CA SER A 114 5.33 -11.20 10.23
C SER A 114 3.92 -11.34 10.81
N LYS A 115 3.28 -10.22 11.20
CA LYS A 115 1.90 -10.22 11.71
C LYS A 115 0.89 -10.58 10.62
N ALA A 116 1.03 -10.03 9.43
CA ALA A 116 0.13 -10.30 8.31
C ALA A 116 0.19 -11.77 7.86
N LEU A 117 1.40 -12.32 7.70
CA LEU A 117 1.61 -13.73 7.36
C LEU A 117 1.10 -14.66 8.48
N GLY A 118 1.29 -14.30 9.74
CA GLY A 118 0.74 -15.03 10.88
C GLY A 118 -0.79 -15.08 10.93
N LEU A 119 -1.47 -14.09 10.34
CA LEU A 119 -2.93 -14.04 10.16
C LEU A 119 -3.38 -14.72 8.85
N GLY A 120 -2.46 -15.18 8.02
CA GLY A 120 -2.77 -15.78 6.70
C GLY A 120 -3.28 -14.77 5.67
N LEU A 121 -3.00 -13.48 5.85
CA LEU A 121 -3.44 -12.44 4.92
C LEU A 121 -2.63 -12.50 3.63
N PRO A 122 -3.28 -12.45 2.45
CA PRO A 122 -2.59 -12.29 1.18
C PRO A 122 -1.88 -10.92 1.12
N VAL A 123 -0.70 -10.91 0.51
CA VAL A 123 0.16 -9.74 0.41
C VAL A 123 0.36 -9.36 -1.05
N ILE A 124 0.19 -8.09 -1.37
CA ILE A 124 0.55 -7.48 -2.65
C ILE A 124 1.74 -6.56 -2.40
N LEU A 125 2.88 -6.81 -3.07
CA LEU A 125 4.05 -5.95 -2.97
C LEU A 125 3.96 -4.81 -3.98
N VAL A 126 4.14 -3.58 -3.50
CA VAL A 126 4.29 -2.39 -4.35
C VAL A 126 5.67 -1.77 -4.09
N ILE A 127 6.53 -1.79 -5.09
CA ILE A 127 7.82 -1.09 -5.07
C ILE A 127 7.62 0.28 -5.66
N ASN A 128 7.68 1.31 -4.81
CA ASN A 128 7.37 2.69 -5.16
C ASN A 128 8.63 3.53 -5.42
N LYS A 129 8.46 4.64 -6.10
CA LYS A 129 9.50 5.60 -6.45
C LYS A 129 10.57 5.01 -7.39
N VAL A 130 10.15 4.13 -8.30
CA VAL A 130 11.05 3.52 -9.29
C VAL A 130 11.61 4.53 -10.30
N ASP A 131 11.06 5.76 -10.32
CA ASP A 131 11.52 6.90 -11.12
C ASP A 131 12.77 7.60 -10.56
N ARG A 132 13.21 7.28 -9.35
CA ARG A 132 14.40 7.90 -8.76
C ARG A 132 15.68 7.39 -9.45
N GLN A 133 16.68 8.25 -9.56
CA GLN A 133 17.96 7.89 -10.18
C GLN A 133 18.74 6.83 -9.39
N ASP A 134 18.50 6.77 -8.09
CA ASP A 134 19.12 5.82 -7.14
C ASP A 134 18.20 4.61 -6.85
N ALA A 135 17.12 4.45 -7.62
CA ALA A 135 16.22 3.29 -7.48
C ALA A 135 16.90 1.99 -7.90
N ARG A 136 16.70 0.93 -7.09
CA ARG A 136 17.25 -0.42 -7.30
C ARG A 136 16.13 -1.47 -7.11
N PRO A 137 15.04 -1.41 -7.88
CA PRO A 137 13.83 -2.20 -7.63
C PRO A 137 14.07 -3.72 -7.68
N GLU A 138 14.99 -4.21 -8.53
CA GLU A 138 15.33 -5.63 -8.62
C GLU A 138 16.03 -6.13 -7.34
N GLU A 139 16.96 -5.35 -6.79
CA GLU A 139 17.63 -5.68 -5.53
C GLU A 139 16.64 -5.63 -4.35
N VAL A 140 15.75 -4.61 -4.33
CA VAL A 140 14.70 -4.48 -3.33
C VAL A 140 13.74 -5.67 -3.37
N LEU A 141 13.39 -6.17 -4.58
CA LEU A 141 12.58 -7.38 -4.69
C LEU A 141 13.29 -8.57 -4.02
N VAL A 142 14.57 -8.79 -4.29
CA VAL A 142 15.34 -9.89 -3.68
C VAL A 142 15.39 -9.75 -2.16
N GLU A 143 15.57 -8.53 -1.63
CA GLU A 143 15.54 -8.28 -0.19
C GLU A 143 14.16 -8.60 0.44
N VAL A 144 13.08 -8.28 -0.26
CA VAL A 144 11.72 -8.60 0.19
C VAL A 144 11.45 -10.10 0.10
N GLU A 145 11.85 -10.77 -0.99
CA GLU A 145 11.74 -12.24 -1.13
C GLU A 145 12.47 -12.96 0.00
N GLN A 146 13.70 -12.50 0.34
CA GLN A 146 14.45 -13.05 1.47
C GLN A 146 13.68 -12.84 2.80
N LEU A 147 13.03 -11.70 2.97
CA LEU A 147 12.21 -11.43 4.14
C LEU A 147 11.00 -12.36 4.22
N PHE A 148 10.37 -12.68 3.08
CA PHE A 148 9.29 -13.67 3.03
C PHE A 148 9.79 -15.08 3.36
N LEU A 149 10.93 -15.49 2.82
CA LEU A 149 11.56 -16.79 3.14
C LEU A 149 11.85 -16.95 4.64
N ASP A 150 12.23 -15.86 5.31
CA ASP A 150 12.48 -15.86 6.75
C ASP A 150 11.19 -15.95 7.60
N LEU A 151 10.06 -15.47 7.09
CA LEU A 151 8.84 -15.24 7.88
C LEU A 151 7.68 -16.16 7.50
N ALA A 152 7.64 -16.66 6.26
CA ALA A 152 6.56 -17.50 5.77
C ALA A 152 6.49 -18.84 6.52
N SER A 153 5.28 -19.28 6.81
CA SER A 153 5.00 -20.57 7.44
C SER A 153 4.53 -21.63 6.45
N SER A 154 4.26 -21.25 5.20
CA SER A 154 3.85 -22.14 4.11
C SER A 154 4.34 -21.62 2.76
N ASP A 155 4.47 -22.54 1.78
CA ASP A 155 4.94 -22.21 0.43
C ASP A 155 3.97 -21.25 -0.31
N ASP A 156 2.67 -21.31 -0.01
CA ASP A 156 1.67 -20.42 -0.62
C ASP A 156 1.93 -18.95 -0.30
N GLN A 157 2.52 -18.66 0.87
CA GLN A 157 2.87 -17.31 1.29
C GLN A 157 4.08 -16.73 0.54
N LEU A 158 4.85 -17.56 -0.15
CA LEU A 158 6.00 -17.13 -0.96
C LEU A 158 5.60 -16.64 -2.35
N SER A 159 4.34 -16.85 -2.75
CA SER A 159 3.81 -16.39 -4.04
C SER A 159 2.96 -15.14 -3.83
N PHE A 160 3.48 -14.00 -4.23
CA PHE A 160 2.78 -12.72 -4.12
C PHE A 160 2.95 -11.87 -5.38
N PRO A 161 1.92 -11.11 -5.78
CA PRO A 161 2.04 -10.19 -6.91
C PRO A 161 2.96 -9.03 -6.57
N VAL A 162 3.74 -8.61 -7.58
CA VAL A 162 4.69 -7.49 -7.51
C VAL A 162 4.25 -6.41 -8.47
N ILE A 163 4.24 -5.17 -8.01
CA ILE A 163 3.87 -3.99 -8.78
C ILE A 163 4.97 -2.93 -8.60
N SER A 164 5.44 -2.36 -9.69
CA SER A 164 6.27 -1.15 -9.66
C SER A 164 5.39 0.09 -9.80
N ALA A 165 5.68 1.13 -9.01
CA ALA A 165 4.87 2.35 -8.99
C ALA A 165 5.69 3.65 -8.94
N VAL A 166 5.09 4.69 -9.50
CA VAL A 166 5.44 6.09 -9.30
C VAL A 166 4.20 6.77 -8.73
N ALA A 167 3.97 6.56 -7.43
CA ALA A 167 2.72 6.95 -6.76
C ALA A 167 2.37 8.44 -6.92
N ARG A 168 3.37 9.33 -6.89
CA ARG A 168 3.17 10.78 -7.08
C ARG A 168 2.61 11.14 -8.45
N GLU A 169 2.88 10.33 -9.47
CA GLU A 169 2.43 10.53 -10.85
C GLU A 169 1.19 9.68 -11.18
N GLY A 170 0.76 8.82 -10.25
CA GLY A 170 -0.40 7.95 -10.44
C GLY A 170 -0.16 6.83 -11.44
N ARG A 171 1.08 6.36 -11.58
CA ARG A 171 1.45 5.32 -12.54
C ARG A 171 1.92 4.06 -11.84
N ALA A 172 1.50 2.91 -12.35
CA ALA A 172 1.95 1.60 -11.90
C ALA A 172 2.01 0.59 -13.04
N MET A 173 2.73 -0.50 -12.82
CA MET A 173 2.78 -1.66 -13.73
C MET A 173 2.97 -2.95 -12.94
N ILE A 174 2.51 -4.05 -13.49
CA ILE A 174 2.76 -5.38 -12.94
C ILE A 174 4.21 -5.77 -13.21
N GLY A 175 4.88 -6.31 -12.19
CA GLY A 175 6.29 -6.71 -12.24
C GLY A 175 7.25 -5.56 -11.97
N ILE A 176 8.53 -5.81 -12.25
CA ILE A 176 9.61 -4.85 -12.04
C ILE A 176 9.87 -4.03 -13.31
N GLY A 177 9.94 -2.72 -13.15
CA GLY A 177 10.26 -1.82 -14.24
C GLY A 177 9.72 -0.41 -14.04
N MET A 178 9.88 0.42 -15.08
CA MET A 178 9.35 1.78 -15.12
C MET A 178 7.97 1.77 -15.77
N PRO A 179 6.91 2.20 -15.08
CA PRO A 179 5.58 2.31 -15.68
C PRO A 179 5.59 3.24 -16.90
N ALA A 180 4.83 2.88 -17.94
CA ALA A 180 4.66 3.71 -19.14
C ALA A 180 4.09 5.10 -18.78
N ALA A 181 4.35 6.09 -19.62
CA ALA A 181 3.93 7.47 -19.36
C ALA A 181 2.39 7.64 -19.32
N ASP A 182 1.67 6.78 -20.01
CA ASP A 182 0.20 6.72 -20.06
C ASP A 182 -0.41 5.66 -19.12
N ALA A 183 0.42 4.97 -18.33
CA ALA A 183 -0.06 4.05 -17.31
C ALA A 183 -0.80 4.79 -16.18
N ASP A 184 -1.72 4.09 -15.54
CA ASP A 184 -2.44 4.54 -14.36
C ASP A 184 -2.31 3.53 -13.20
N LEU A 185 -3.13 3.67 -12.17
CA LEU A 185 -3.14 2.78 -11.00
C LEU A 185 -4.14 1.61 -11.13
N SER A 186 -4.79 1.42 -12.28
CA SER A 186 -5.81 0.37 -12.46
C SER A 186 -5.22 -1.02 -12.22
N CYS A 187 -3.99 -1.28 -12.66
CA CYS A 187 -3.35 -2.57 -12.45
C CYS A 187 -3.21 -2.93 -10.96
N LEU A 188 -3.03 -1.96 -10.05
CA LEU A 188 -3.03 -2.18 -8.62
C LEU A 188 -4.44 -2.54 -8.11
N LEU A 189 -5.46 -1.82 -8.57
CA LEU A 189 -6.85 -2.10 -8.18
C LEU A 189 -7.31 -3.47 -8.70
N ASP A 190 -6.98 -3.82 -9.95
CA ASP A 190 -7.26 -5.14 -10.52
C ASP A 190 -6.54 -6.26 -9.76
N THR A 191 -5.29 -6.04 -9.35
CA THR A 191 -4.54 -6.99 -8.53
C THR A 191 -5.17 -7.17 -7.15
N ILE A 192 -5.67 -6.10 -6.53
CA ILE A 192 -6.44 -6.20 -5.27
C ILE A 192 -7.66 -7.08 -5.47
N LEU A 193 -8.44 -6.89 -6.54
CA LEU A 193 -9.65 -7.69 -6.80
C LEU A 193 -9.39 -9.17 -7.05
N THR A 194 -8.22 -9.52 -7.58
CA THR A 194 -7.86 -10.90 -7.92
C THR A 194 -7.14 -11.63 -6.80
N THR A 195 -6.51 -10.90 -5.88
CA THR A 195 -5.69 -11.47 -4.81
C THR A 195 -6.43 -11.51 -3.48
N VAL A 196 -7.26 -10.50 -3.22
CA VAL A 196 -8.04 -10.29 -2.00
C VAL A 196 -9.53 -10.48 -2.30
#